data_1852c13c97d9cd2b83b2758a4e37ece8
#
_entry.id   1852c13c97d9cd2b83b2758a4e37ece8
#
_cell.length_a   1.000
_cell.length_b   1.000
_cell.length_c   1.000
_cell.angle_alpha   90.00
_cell.angle_beta   90.00
_cell.angle_gamma   90.00
#
_symmetry.space_group_name_H-M   'P 1'
#
loop_
_entity.id
_entity.type
_entity.pdbx_description
1 polymer ?
#
loop_
_entity_poly.entity_id
_entity_poly.type
_entity_poly.pdbx_seq_one_letter_code
_entity_poly.pdbx_strand_id
1 'polypeptide(L)'
;QLLLYSIFRIGNAPNNLSLESYNEFRNNRRVRWTIPLSLGDSHRGFRVLGTNQDYFKYFRYGSKKKLEFTKGKSFSEVFDAVIGSEVANNLKYQLNGNIIIAHGTGNISFLKHEDRPFKVVGILRPTGTPVDQTIHVSLEGITAMHIDWKSGAPPLEGEGLSSEDIMKLDLKSEEITSFLIGLRSKIHAFDLQREINSYKEEPLSAIMP
;
A
#
# COMPACT_ATOMS: atom_id res chain seq x y z
N GLN A 1 14.89 7.45 7.83
CA GLN A 1 14.54 6.65 6.62
C GLN A 1 13.06 6.29 6.58
N LEU A 2 12.48 5.72 7.65
CA LEU A 2 11.08 5.28 7.69
C LEU A 2 10.10 6.38 7.26
N LEU A 3 10.19 7.60 7.81
CA LEU A 3 9.32 8.70 7.45
C LEU A 3 9.51 9.12 5.98
N LEU A 4 10.77 9.22 5.52
CA LEU A 4 11.08 9.57 4.13
C LEU A 4 10.48 8.56 3.16
N TYR A 5 10.60 7.28 3.44
CA TYR A 5 10.09 6.24 2.58
C TYR A 5 8.55 6.12 2.65
N SER A 6 7.98 6.02 3.85
CA SER A 6 6.55 5.74 4.02
C SER A 6 5.64 6.92 3.66
N ILE A 7 6.10 8.16 3.90
CA ILE A 7 5.30 9.37 3.67
C ILE A 7 5.73 10.09 2.40
N PHE A 8 7.04 10.33 2.23
CA PHE A 8 7.57 11.11 1.12
C PHE A 8 7.97 10.26 -0.09
N ARG A 9 7.92 8.92 0.02
CA ARG A 9 8.28 7.97 -1.05
C ARG A 9 9.74 8.12 -1.52
N ILE A 10 10.65 8.51 -0.63
CA ILE A 10 12.07 8.71 -0.91
C ILE A 10 12.89 7.54 -0.34
N GLY A 11 13.72 6.91 -1.15
CA GLY A 11 14.56 5.76 -0.77
C GLY A 11 13.83 4.42 -0.85
N ASN A 12 14.34 3.43 -0.11
CA ASN A 12 13.79 2.07 -0.03
C ASN A 12 13.60 1.69 1.45
N ALA A 13 12.63 0.82 1.73
CA ALA A 13 12.46 0.24 3.05
C ALA A 13 13.58 -0.77 3.31
N PRO A 14 14.31 -0.67 4.43
CA PRO A 14 15.32 -1.66 4.75
C PRO A 14 14.72 -3.01 5.22
N ASN A 15 13.57 -2.98 5.89
CA ASN A 15 12.88 -4.16 6.42
C ASN A 15 11.37 -3.94 6.40
N ASN A 16 10.64 -5.05 6.33
CA ASN A 16 9.21 -5.10 6.58
C ASN A 16 8.95 -5.45 8.05
N LEU A 17 7.72 -5.32 8.49
CA LEU A 17 7.22 -5.78 9.78
C LEU A 17 6.11 -6.80 9.56
N SER A 18 5.95 -7.74 10.50
CA SER A 18 4.94 -8.79 10.41
C SER A 18 3.52 -8.22 10.53
N LEU A 19 2.57 -8.87 9.85
CA LEU A 19 1.16 -8.53 10.03
C LEU A 19 0.67 -8.88 11.45
N GLU A 20 1.35 -9.80 12.14
CA GLU A 20 1.05 -10.15 13.53
C GLU A 20 1.30 -8.96 14.45
N SER A 21 2.50 -8.36 14.40
CA SER A 21 2.82 -7.14 15.16
C SER A 21 1.89 -5.97 14.81
N TYR A 22 1.58 -5.79 13.52
CA TYR A 22 0.60 -4.80 13.09
C TYR A 22 -0.77 -5.02 13.75
N ASN A 23 -1.28 -6.26 13.78
CA ASN A 23 -2.57 -6.59 14.35
C ASN A 23 -2.61 -6.39 15.87
N GLU A 24 -1.51 -6.64 16.57
CA GLU A 24 -1.39 -6.36 18.00
C GLU A 24 -1.63 -4.87 18.28
N PHE A 25 -0.91 -3.99 17.58
CA PHE A 25 -1.10 -2.53 17.73
C PHE A 25 -2.44 -2.04 17.22
N ARG A 26 -2.98 -2.62 16.13
CA ARG A 26 -4.32 -2.32 15.63
C ARG A 26 -5.40 -2.58 16.70
N ASN A 27 -5.26 -3.65 17.47
CA ASN A 27 -6.21 -4.05 18.51
C ASN A 27 -6.01 -3.32 19.85
N ASN A 28 -4.99 -2.46 19.97
CA ASN A 28 -4.73 -1.71 21.17
C ASN A 28 -5.87 -0.73 21.47
N ARG A 29 -6.38 -0.75 22.72
CA ARG A 29 -7.53 0.07 23.17
C ARG A 29 -7.36 1.58 22.96
N ARG A 30 -6.13 2.09 22.87
CA ARG A 30 -5.82 3.50 22.64
C ARG A 30 -5.90 3.89 21.17
N VAL A 31 -5.90 2.89 20.27
CA VAL A 31 -5.93 3.09 18.82
C VAL A 31 -7.38 3.21 18.34
N ARG A 32 -7.63 4.16 17.47
CA ARG A 32 -8.93 4.38 16.81
C ARG A 32 -8.98 3.77 15.42
N TRP A 33 -7.89 3.89 14.67
CA TRP A 33 -7.72 3.35 13.32
C TRP A 33 -6.26 3.12 13.01
N THR A 34 -5.99 2.24 12.08
CA THR A 34 -4.66 2.02 11.52
C THR A 34 -4.76 1.94 10.01
N ILE A 35 -3.70 2.38 9.32
CA ILE A 35 -3.57 2.30 7.87
C ILE A 35 -2.27 1.57 7.58
N PRO A 36 -2.31 0.32 7.08
CA PRO A 36 -1.12 -0.39 6.65
C PRO A 36 -0.60 0.18 5.35
N LEU A 37 0.71 0.15 5.17
CA LEU A 37 1.42 0.62 3.98
C LEU A 37 2.40 -0.45 3.53
N SER A 38 2.17 -1.05 2.38
CA SER A 38 3.08 -1.98 1.71
C SER A 38 3.65 -1.31 0.46
N LEU A 39 4.97 -1.17 0.41
CA LEU A 39 5.69 -0.47 -0.65
C LEU A 39 6.80 -1.38 -1.18
N GLY A 40 7.08 -1.33 -2.45
CA GLY A 40 8.13 -2.13 -3.10
C GLY A 40 7.94 -2.22 -4.60
N ASP A 41 6.71 -2.12 -5.04
CA ASP A 41 6.31 -2.25 -6.43
C ASP A 41 6.18 -0.90 -7.14
N SER A 42 6.15 -0.96 -8.46
CA SER A 42 6.00 0.21 -9.30
C SER A 42 5.25 -0.09 -10.61
N HIS A 43 4.81 0.97 -11.28
CA HIS A 43 4.30 0.91 -12.62
C HIS A 43 4.80 2.13 -13.40
N ARG A 44 5.61 1.89 -14.45
CA ARG A 44 6.15 2.95 -15.33
C ARG A 44 6.77 4.12 -14.57
N GLY A 45 7.53 3.83 -13.51
CA GLY A 45 8.19 4.83 -12.67
C GLY A 45 7.35 5.40 -11.54
N PHE A 46 6.05 5.13 -11.49
CA PHE A 46 5.18 5.50 -10.37
C PHE A 46 5.16 4.39 -9.31
N ARG A 47 5.18 4.77 -8.04
CA ARG A 47 5.16 3.81 -6.94
C ARG A 47 3.77 3.23 -6.73
N VAL A 48 3.73 1.96 -6.38
CA VAL A 48 2.52 1.27 -5.94
C VAL A 48 2.51 1.23 -4.40
N LEU A 49 1.35 1.47 -3.83
CA LEU A 49 1.07 1.39 -2.40
C LEU A 49 -0.03 0.37 -2.17
N GLY A 50 0.31 -0.75 -1.56
CA GLY A 50 -0.65 -1.67 -0.95
C GLY A 50 -1.17 -1.08 0.37
N THR A 51 -2.49 -0.98 0.52
CA THR A 51 -3.12 -0.40 1.70
C THR A 51 -4.56 -0.92 1.87
N ASN A 52 -5.32 -0.36 2.81
CA ASN A 52 -6.72 -0.67 3.00
C ASN A 52 -7.62 0.55 2.74
N GLN A 53 -8.95 0.37 2.79
CA GLN A 53 -9.91 1.44 2.55
C GLN A 53 -9.86 2.58 3.59
N ASP A 54 -9.33 2.31 4.77
CA ASP A 54 -9.13 3.32 5.82
C ASP A 54 -8.13 4.41 5.38
N TYR A 55 -7.26 4.13 4.41
CA TYR A 55 -6.42 5.14 3.78
C TYR A 55 -7.26 6.30 3.22
N PHE A 56 -8.25 6.03 2.42
CA PHE A 56 -9.10 7.08 1.83
C PHE A 56 -9.99 7.77 2.87
N LYS A 57 -10.35 7.07 3.92
CA LYS A 57 -11.22 7.59 4.99
C LYS A 57 -10.47 8.46 5.99
N TYR A 58 -9.27 8.06 6.41
CA TYR A 58 -8.58 8.68 7.54
C TYR A 58 -7.30 9.43 7.18
N PHE A 59 -6.63 9.10 6.07
CA PHE A 59 -5.45 9.85 5.65
C PHE A 59 -5.79 11.32 5.45
N ARG A 60 -4.87 12.19 5.92
CA ARG A 60 -5.02 13.65 5.81
C ARG A 60 -3.70 14.24 5.32
N TYR A 61 -3.80 15.30 4.52
CA TYR A 61 -2.64 16.04 4.02
C TYR A 61 -2.79 17.54 4.27
N GLY A 62 -1.66 18.28 4.23
CA GLY A 62 -1.65 19.71 4.47
C GLY A 62 -2.40 20.09 5.76
N SER A 63 -3.30 21.06 5.70
CA SER A 63 -4.12 21.49 6.83
C SER A 63 -5.29 20.53 7.10
N LYS A 64 -5.02 19.22 7.24
CA LYS A 64 -6.00 18.14 7.54
C LYS A 64 -7.04 17.93 6.44
N LYS A 65 -6.72 18.21 5.19
CA LYS A 65 -7.59 17.95 4.04
C LYS A 65 -7.79 16.45 3.84
N LYS A 66 -9.00 16.05 3.45
CA LYS A 66 -9.34 14.66 3.09
C LYS A 66 -8.92 14.37 1.66
N LEU A 67 -8.66 13.09 1.36
CA LEU A 67 -8.58 12.64 -0.03
C LEU A 67 -9.98 12.68 -0.65
N GLU A 68 -10.07 13.20 -1.86
CA GLU A 68 -11.30 13.27 -2.65
C GLU A 68 -11.07 12.64 -4.02
N PHE A 69 -12.13 12.06 -4.58
CA PHE A 69 -12.10 11.49 -5.91
C PHE A 69 -12.53 12.54 -6.96
N THR A 70 -11.77 12.64 -8.04
CA THR A 70 -12.20 13.37 -9.24
C THR A 70 -13.18 12.51 -10.04
N LYS A 71 -12.91 11.18 -10.12
CA LYS A 71 -13.75 10.19 -10.79
C LYS A 71 -13.70 8.86 -10.03
N GLY A 72 -14.79 8.11 -10.10
CA GLY A 72 -14.85 6.77 -9.52
C GLY A 72 -14.94 6.74 -7.99
N LYS A 73 -14.42 5.69 -7.40
CA LYS A 73 -14.51 5.39 -5.96
C LYS A 73 -13.25 4.67 -5.46
N SER A 74 -13.19 4.37 -4.15
CA SER A 74 -12.16 3.50 -3.57
C SER A 74 -12.26 2.07 -4.15
N PHE A 75 -11.15 1.32 -4.10
CA PHE A 75 -11.13 -0.08 -4.50
C PHE A 75 -12.04 -0.93 -3.59
N SER A 76 -12.61 -1.99 -4.14
CA SER A 76 -13.43 -2.99 -3.43
C SER A 76 -13.01 -4.42 -3.76
N GLU A 77 -12.50 -4.63 -4.96
CA GLU A 77 -12.03 -5.92 -5.43
C GLU A 77 -10.50 -6.02 -5.34
N VAL A 78 -9.98 -7.25 -5.34
CA VAL A 78 -8.54 -7.55 -5.19
C VAL A 78 -7.70 -6.83 -6.24
N PHE A 79 -8.13 -6.87 -7.50
CA PHE A 79 -7.43 -6.25 -8.62
C PHE A 79 -7.96 -4.86 -9.00
N ASP A 80 -8.54 -4.14 -8.06
CA ASP A 80 -8.89 -2.73 -8.23
C ASP A 80 -7.69 -1.82 -7.91
N ALA A 81 -7.56 -0.73 -8.66
CA ALA A 81 -6.58 0.32 -8.41
C ALA A 81 -7.23 1.70 -8.32
N VAL A 82 -6.75 2.51 -7.39
CA VAL A 82 -7.02 3.95 -7.32
C VAL A 82 -5.72 4.69 -7.62
N ILE A 83 -5.75 5.63 -8.55
CA ILE A 83 -4.56 6.34 -9.00
C ILE A 83 -4.58 7.82 -8.59
N GLY A 84 -3.39 8.34 -8.29
CA GLY A 84 -3.19 9.76 -8.07
C GLY A 84 -3.35 10.58 -9.36
N SER A 85 -3.56 11.87 -9.21
CA SER A 85 -3.83 12.78 -10.32
C SER A 85 -2.70 12.86 -11.35
N GLU A 86 -1.44 12.84 -10.92
CA GLU A 86 -0.29 12.88 -11.83
C GLU A 86 -0.12 11.56 -12.58
N VAL A 87 -0.39 10.41 -11.95
CA VAL A 87 -0.41 9.11 -12.63
C VAL A 87 -1.42 9.13 -13.76
N ALA A 88 -2.66 9.59 -13.49
CA ALA A 88 -3.71 9.68 -14.48
C ALA A 88 -3.32 10.58 -15.65
N ASN A 89 -2.77 11.77 -15.35
CA ASN A 89 -2.39 12.75 -16.35
C ASN A 89 -1.21 12.32 -17.21
N ASN A 90 -0.15 11.82 -16.61
CA ASN A 90 1.10 11.48 -17.30
C ASN A 90 0.95 10.21 -18.14
N LEU A 91 0.25 9.21 -17.61
CA LEU A 91 0.05 7.93 -18.31
C LEU A 91 -1.27 7.87 -19.11
N LYS A 92 -2.07 8.96 -19.09
CA LYS A 92 -3.35 9.07 -19.81
C LYS A 92 -4.36 8.01 -19.42
N TYR A 93 -4.34 7.55 -18.16
CA TYR A 93 -5.30 6.58 -17.66
C TYR A 93 -6.67 7.22 -17.37
N GLN A 94 -7.70 6.43 -17.66
CA GLN A 94 -9.09 6.71 -17.33
C GLN A 94 -9.68 5.57 -16.50
N LEU A 95 -10.89 5.73 -15.98
CA LEU A 95 -11.62 4.63 -15.34
C LEU A 95 -11.71 3.43 -16.28
N ASN A 96 -11.62 2.24 -15.72
CA ASN A 96 -11.58 0.94 -16.38
C ASN A 96 -10.31 0.67 -17.20
N GLY A 97 -9.30 1.54 -17.18
CA GLY A 97 -7.98 1.25 -17.73
C GLY A 97 -7.26 0.15 -16.94
N ASN A 98 -6.43 -0.64 -17.62
CA ASN A 98 -5.66 -1.71 -17.00
C ASN A 98 -4.23 -1.23 -16.67
N ILE A 99 -3.77 -1.56 -15.47
CA ILE A 99 -2.43 -1.28 -14.97
C ILE A 99 -1.71 -2.61 -14.70
N ILE A 100 -0.54 -2.79 -15.29
CA ILE A 100 0.34 -3.94 -15.04
C ILE A 100 1.41 -3.49 -14.05
N ILE A 101 1.40 -4.05 -12.86
CA ILE A 101 2.37 -3.74 -11.81
C ILE A 101 3.63 -4.58 -12.02
N ALA A 102 4.77 -4.03 -11.65
CA ALA A 102 6.07 -4.65 -11.78
C ALA A 102 6.90 -4.45 -10.52
N HIS A 103 7.83 -5.37 -10.26
CA HIS A 103 8.72 -5.28 -9.11
C HIS A 103 9.77 -4.20 -9.25
N GLY A 104 10.09 -3.58 -8.11
CA GLY A 104 11.14 -2.58 -8.02
C GLY A 104 10.73 -1.19 -8.51
N THR A 105 11.65 -0.25 -8.40
CA THR A 105 11.40 1.18 -8.67
C THR A 105 12.06 1.70 -9.95
N GLY A 106 12.65 0.81 -10.75
CA GLY A 106 13.36 1.16 -11.99
C GLY A 106 12.46 1.15 -13.22
N ASN A 107 12.88 1.86 -14.28
CA ASN A 107 12.23 1.82 -15.59
C ASN A 107 12.43 0.48 -16.33
N ILE A 108 13.27 -0.38 -15.79
CA ILE A 108 13.59 -1.71 -16.33
C ILE A 108 13.21 -2.72 -15.25
N SER A 109 11.93 -3.06 -15.19
CA SER A 109 11.50 -4.24 -14.46
C SER A 109 11.41 -5.40 -15.44
N PHE A 110 12.23 -6.42 -15.22
CA PHE A 110 12.24 -7.64 -16.04
C PHE A 110 11.06 -8.57 -15.74
N LEU A 111 10.35 -8.31 -14.65
CA LEU A 111 9.27 -9.16 -14.15
C LEU A 111 7.98 -8.35 -14.06
N LYS A 112 7.10 -8.55 -15.02
CA LYS A 112 5.78 -7.92 -15.10
C LYS A 112 4.70 -8.96 -14.85
N HIS A 113 3.68 -8.59 -14.10
CA HIS A 113 2.48 -9.41 -13.89
C HIS A 113 1.44 -9.13 -14.99
N GLU A 114 1.76 -9.48 -16.24
CA GLU A 114 0.89 -9.21 -17.40
C GLU A 114 -0.42 -10.01 -17.37
N ASP A 115 -0.42 -11.13 -16.67
CA ASP A 115 -1.55 -12.01 -16.43
C ASP A 115 -2.53 -11.51 -15.37
N ARG A 116 -2.15 -10.47 -14.59
CA ARG A 116 -2.93 -9.96 -13.43
C ARG A 116 -3.06 -8.43 -13.48
N PRO A 117 -3.72 -7.87 -14.49
CA PRO A 117 -3.89 -6.42 -14.58
C PRO A 117 -4.82 -5.90 -13.50
N PHE A 118 -4.45 -4.76 -12.90
CA PHE A 118 -5.31 -4.00 -12.00
C PHE A 118 -6.19 -3.04 -12.80
N LYS A 119 -7.47 -2.99 -12.46
CA LYS A 119 -8.44 -2.10 -13.08
C LYS A 119 -8.51 -0.76 -12.35
N VAL A 120 -8.38 0.33 -13.06
CA VAL A 120 -8.56 1.68 -12.49
C VAL A 120 -10.03 1.91 -12.16
N VAL A 121 -10.35 1.99 -10.87
CA VAL A 121 -11.71 2.23 -10.36
C VAL A 121 -11.90 3.62 -9.78
N GLY A 122 -10.80 4.34 -9.50
CA GLY A 122 -10.84 5.68 -8.94
C GLY A 122 -9.63 6.52 -9.33
N ILE A 123 -9.87 7.83 -9.45
CA ILE A 123 -8.84 8.85 -9.70
C ILE A 123 -8.98 9.92 -8.62
N LEU A 124 -7.91 10.15 -7.86
CA LEU A 124 -7.89 11.14 -6.80
C LEU A 124 -7.77 12.57 -7.37
N ARG A 125 -8.29 13.54 -6.63
CA ARG A 125 -8.04 14.97 -6.89
C ARG A 125 -6.58 15.31 -6.58
N PRO A 126 -6.01 16.32 -7.25
CA PRO A 126 -4.68 16.81 -6.93
C PRO A 126 -4.55 17.20 -5.47
N THR A 127 -3.48 16.76 -4.83
CA THR A 127 -3.17 17.04 -3.41
C THR A 127 -1.94 17.92 -3.24
N GLY A 128 -1.05 17.96 -4.23
CA GLY A 128 0.27 18.59 -4.14
C GLY A 128 1.22 17.78 -3.25
N THR A 129 0.99 16.49 -3.09
CA THR A 129 1.78 15.58 -2.26
C THR A 129 2.17 14.32 -3.04
N PRO A 130 3.05 13.45 -2.52
CA PRO A 130 3.38 12.18 -3.18
C PRO A 130 2.18 11.26 -3.51
N VAL A 131 1.02 11.50 -2.90
CA VAL A 131 -0.23 10.81 -3.24
C VAL A 131 -0.58 10.97 -4.73
N ASP A 132 -0.29 12.13 -5.32
CA ASP A 132 -0.57 12.42 -6.72
C ASP A 132 0.22 11.51 -7.68
N GLN A 133 1.38 11.02 -7.24
CA GLN A 133 2.28 10.13 -7.98
C GLN A 133 2.19 8.67 -7.52
N THR A 134 1.13 8.29 -6.82
CA THR A 134 1.00 6.95 -6.25
C THR A 134 -0.19 6.20 -6.86
N ILE A 135 0.00 4.90 -7.10
CA ILE A 135 -1.05 3.94 -7.43
C ILE A 135 -1.38 3.18 -6.15
N HIS A 136 -2.64 3.19 -5.74
CA HIS A 136 -3.12 2.56 -4.52
C HIS A 136 -3.89 1.30 -4.86
N VAL A 137 -3.53 0.18 -4.24
CA VAL A 137 -4.19 -1.12 -4.39
C VAL A 137 -4.46 -1.72 -3.02
N SER A 138 -5.26 -2.78 -2.94
CA SER A 138 -5.48 -3.49 -1.68
C SER A 138 -4.22 -4.26 -1.25
N LEU A 139 -4.07 -4.59 0.05
CA LEU A 139 -3.02 -5.50 0.51
C LEU A 139 -3.20 -6.88 -0.10
N GLU A 140 -4.44 -7.32 -0.20
CA GLU A 140 -4.82 -8.58 -0.85
C GLU A 140 -4.36 -8.60 -2.32
N GLY A 141 -4.43 -7.46 -3.02
CA GLY A 141 -3.93 -7.30 -4.39
C GLY A 141 -2.42 -7.46 -4.47
N ILE A 142 -1.66 -6.91 -3.52
CA ILE A 142 -0.21 -7.13 -3.42
C ILE A 142 0.09 -8.60 -3.18
N THR A 143 -0.59 -9.25 -2.23
CA THR A 143 -0.42 -10.69 -1.96
C THR A 143 -0.76 -11.53 -3.20
N ALA A 144 -1.88 -11.24 -3.87
CA ALA A 144 -2.33 -11.96 -5.06
C ALA A 144 -1.31 -11.92 -6.21
N MET A 145 -0.55 -10.83 -6.35
CA MET A 145 0.51 -10.75 -7.35
C MET A 145 1.67 -11.71 -7.08
N HIS A 146 1.95 -11.98 -5.80
CA HIS A 146 3.17 -12.70 -5.39
C HIS A 146 2.90 -14.12 -4.87
N ILE A 147 1.63 -14.54 -4.77
CA ILE A 147 1.24 -15.76 -4.05
C ILE A 147 1.84 -17.05 -4.64
N ASP A 148 2.12 -17.08 -5.93
CA ASP A 148 2.77 -18.19 -6.62
C ASP A 148 4.27 -18.01 -6.85
N TRP A 149 4.85 -16.92 -6.29
CA TRP A 149 6.28 -16.69 -6.35
C TRP A 149 7.02 -17.54 -5.33
N LYS A 150 7.87 -18.45 -5.81
CA LYS A 150 8.71 -19.29 -4.96
C LYS A 150 10.07 -18.62 -4.77
N SER A 151 10.43 -18.34 -3.52
CA SER A 151 11.75 -17.74 -3.17
C SER A 151 12.06 -16.44 -3.94
N GLY A 152 11.03 -15.63 -4.22
CA GLY A 152 11.19 -14.35 -4.92
C GLY A 152 11.35 -14.45 -6.44
N ALA A 153 11.11 -15.63 -7.03
CA ALA A 153 11.13 -15.86 -8.47
C ALA A 153 9.71 -16.16 -9.00
N PRO A 154 9.33 -15.62 -10.18
CA PRO A 154 8.05 -15.93 -10.79
C PRO A 154 7.95 -17.40 -11.19
N PRO A 155 6.73 -17.95 -11.31
CA PRO A 155 6.53 -19.27 -11.89
C PRO A 155 7.06 -19.34 -13.33
N LEU A 156 7.38 -20.54 -13.78
CA LEU A 156 7.74 -20.77 -15.19
C LEU A 156 6.52 -20.50 -16.08
N GLU A 157 6.81 -20.20 -17.36
CA GLU A 157 5.73 -19.93 -18.34
C GLU A 157 4.75 -21.10 -18.40
N GLY A 158 3.48 -20.82 -18.13
CA GLY A 158 2.41 -21.83 -18.07
C GLY A 158 2.19 -22.51 -16.70
N GLU A 159 3.05 -22.28 -15.70
CA GLU A 159 2.91 -22.85 -14.33
C GLU A 159 2.26 -21.90 -13.32
N GLY A 160 1.96 -20.67 -13.71
CA GLY A 160 1.33 -19.67 -12.84
C GLY A 160 -0.16 -20.02 -12.57
N LEU A 161 -0.62 -19.64 -11.38
CA LEU A 161 -2.04 -19.77 -11.00
C LEU A 161 -2.90 -18.80 -11.81
N SER A 162 -4.09 -19.22 -12.21
CA SER A 162 -5.04 -18.30 -12.84
C SER A 162 -5.58 -17.29 -11.82
N SER A 163 -6.05 -16.12 -12.30
CA SER A 163 -6.67 -15.12 -11.41
C SER A 163 -7.88 -15.69 -10.65
N GLU A 164 -8.63 -16.63 -11.26
CA GLU A 164 -9.76 -17.29 -10.61
C GLU A 164 -9.32 -18.23 -9.47
N ASP A 165 -8.21 -18.94 -9.64
CA ASP A 165 -7.70 -19.84 -8.60
C ASP A 165 -7.07 -19.05 -7.44
N ILE A 166 -6.39 -17.95 -7.74
CA ILE A 166 -5.85 -17.02 -6.73
C ILE A 166 -6.96 -16.46 -5.85
N MET A 167 -8.10 -16.09 -6.42
CA MET A 167 -9.24 -15.56 -5.66
C MET A 167 -9.86 -16.57 -4.68
N LYS A 168 -9.54 -17.86 -4.79
CA LYS A 168 -9.97 -18.92 -3.86
C LYS A 168 -9.01 -19.10 -2.68
N LEU A 169 -7.81 -18.50 -2.75
CA LEU A 169 -6.78 -18.63 -1.74
C LEU A 169 -6.96 -17.60 -0.61
N ASP A 170 -6.33 -17.86 0.54
CA ASP A 170 -6.23 -16.87 1.61
C ASP A 170 -5.19 -15.81 1.23
N LEU A 171 -5.67 -14.63 0.82
CA LEU A 171 -4.83 -13.52 0.37
C LEU A 171 -4.37 -12.61 1.52
N LYS A 172 -4.23 -13.16 2.73
CA LYS A 172 -3.66 -12.39 3.84
C LYS A 172 -2.20 -12.07 3.58
N SER A 173 -1.85 -10.79 3.68
CA SER A 173 -0.46 -10.37 3.68
C SER A 173 0.24 -10.92 4.92
N GLU A 174 1.48 -11.36 4.79
CA GLU A 174 2.30 -11.78 5.93
C GLU A 174 3.05 -10.60 6.55
N GLU A 175 3.36 -9.60 5.74
CA GLU A 175 4.16 -8.45 6.13
C GLU A 175 3.72 -7.15 5.46
N ILE A 176 4.08 -6.02 6.06
CA ILE A 176 3.90 -4.67 5.53
C ILE A 176 5.17 -3.84 5.77
N THR A 177 5.33 -2.75 5.02
CA THR A 177 6.48 -1.86 5.18
C THR A 177 6.40 -0.99 6.44
N SER A 178 5.20 -0.47 6.72
CA SER A 178 4.92 0.41 7.85
C SER A 178 3.41 0.59 8.01
N PHE A 179 2.99 1.28 9.06
CA PHE A 179 1.59 1.65 9.22
C PHE A 179 1.42 2.99 9.92
N LEU A 180 0.30 3.64 9.65
CA LEU A 180 -0.11 4.86 10.33
C LEU A 180 -1.09 4.51 11.45
N ILE A 181 -0.99 5.21 12.58
CA ILE A 181 -1.87 5.03 13.74
C ILE A 181 -2.63 6.33 14.01
N GLY A 182 -3.94 6.23 14.12
CA GLY A 182 -4.76 7.28 14.67
C GLY A 182 -5.22 6.94 16.08
N LEU A 183 -4.93 7.81 17.03
CA LEU A 183 -5.27 7.61 18.43
C LEU A 183 -6.69 8.07 18.75
N ARG A 184 -7.31 7.47 19.76
CA ARG A 184 -8.58 7.92 20.32
C ARG A 184 -8.41 9.25 21.06
N SER A 185 -7.25 9.46 21.71
CA SER A 185 -6.87 10.70 22.37
C SER A 185 -5.39 10.97 22.22
N LYS A 186 -5.01 12.21 22.00
CA LYS A 186 -3.61 12.64 21.90
C LYS A 186 -2.80 12.39 23.18
N ILE A 187 -3.44 12.29 24.32
CA ILE A 187 -2.79 12.03 25.62
C ILE A 187 -2.03 10.68 25.61
N HIS A 188 -2.45 9.75 24.77
CA HIS A 188 -1.82 8.43 24.65
C HIS A 188 -0.62 8.38 23.71
N ALA A 189 -0.24 9.50 23.06
CA ALA A 189 0.77 9.50 22.01
C ALA A 189 2.15 9.05 22.51
N PHE A 190 2.62 9.63 23.61
CA PHE A 190 3.96 9.32 24.16
C PHE A 190 4.02 7.90 24.75
N ASP A 191 2.95 7.46 25.41
CA ASP A 191 2.89 6.13 26.01
C ASP A 191 2.90 5.05 24.92
N LEU A 192 2.09 5.22 23.87
CA LEU A 192 2.07 4.27 22.76
C LEU A 192 3.38 4.30 21.97
N GLN A 193 3.97 5.49 21.75
CA GLN A 193 5.28 5.61 21.11
C GLN A 193 6.36 4.83 21.88
N ARG A 194 6.38 4.98 23.22
CA ARG A 194 7.34 4.24 24.07
C ARG A 194 7.12 2.74 23.98
N GLU A 195 5.86 2.30 24.04
CA GLU A 195 5.48 0.89 23.92
C GLU A 195 5.96 0.29 22.60
N ILE A 196 5.71 0.97 21.47
CA ILE A 196 6.19 0.53 20.15
C ILE A 196 7.72 0.52 20.09
N ASN A 197 8.41 1.54 20.58
CA ASN A 197 9.87 1.63 20.54
C ASN A 197 10.57 0.62 21.48
N SER A 198 9.85 0.08 22.46
CA SER A 198 10.34 -0.96 23.37
C SER A 198 9.79 -2.36 23.07
N TYR A 199 9.11 -2.51 21.95
CA TYR A 199 8.53 -3.79 21.50
C TYR A 199 9.65 -4.81 21.28
N LYS A 200 9.47 -6.04 21.81
CA LYS A 200 10.56 -7.04 21.88
C LYS A 200 10.51 -8.06 20.75
N GLU A 201 9.33 -8.29 20.18
CA GLU A 201 9.14 -9.30 19.14
C GLU A 201 9.75 -8.87 17.80
N GLU A 202 9.76 -7.57 17.55
CA GLU A 202 10.35 -6.96 16.35
C GLU A 202 10.94 -5.58 16.64
N PRO A 203 12.02 -5.17 15.93
CA PRO A 203 12.63 -3.85 16.10
C PRO A 203 11.77 -2.75 15.45
N LEU A 204 10.74 -2.31 16.12
CA LEU A 204 9.84 -1.24 15.65
C LEU A 204 10.30 0.14 16.08
N SER A 205 9.93 1.16 15.28
CA SER A 205 10.17 2.56 15.59
C SER A 205 8.93 3.41 15.29
N ALA A 206 8.43 4.10 16.29
CA ALA A 206 7.30 5.02 16.13
C ALA A 206 7.77 6.48 16.07
N ILE A 207 7.26 7.21 15.08
CA ILE A 207 7.54 8.63 14.84
C ILE A 207 6.21 9.38 14.90
N MET A 208 6.19 10.50 15.61
CA MET A 208 5.08 11.45 15.58
C MET A 208 5.41 12.54 14.55
N PRO A 209 4.63 12.68 13.45
CA PRO A 209 4.84 13.73 12.44
C PRO A 209 4.40 15.11 12.92
#